data_669621c9448a48c27763c7614803e570
#
_entry.id   669621c9448a48c27763c7614803e570
#
_cell.length_a   1.000
_cell.length_b   1.000
_cell.length_c   1.000
_cell.angle_alpha   90.00
_cell.angle_beta   90.00
_cell.angle_gamma   90.00
#
_symmetry.space_group_name_H-M   'P 1'
#
loop_
_entity.id
_entity.type
_entity.pdbx_description
1 polymer ?
#
loop_
_entity_poly.entity_id
_entity_poly.type
_entity_poly.pdbx_seq_one_letter_code
_entity_poly.pdbx_strand_id
1 'polypeptide(L)'
;MTGDVAQVFMCWWDKVFIAKMEEAGIGVLLYKRLVDDINLVLKNRCMAPEGENNTQADEHTMTQVQEMGNSVHRSIELTFDCPSRNADRKMPILDLKVWLASVFDRVTHDTSVLIMHEYYHKDVASRAVINARSAVPWKDKRTILTQEILRVLRNCSRHLPWEEVCVHVETYCARMQFSGYDKRFRTQVVQSALSVYDSMLEKDAKGEEPLYRPRDWKRVERAKCRRAKKGEWFKGGEQGNETVIFVPATPGGELKRRYQEVIQAAKVKVGVSEVPGSSLKKRLQKSDPFKERMCRDSEKCMVCGDGEGGMCRRDGVTYEVVCKGCDGKYVGETSRNAFTRGLEHKSDLRKKNAKSPLHLHNVEKHNPGPAPGFEMRVTGVFGGDATKRQVRESVLIQQTEEEKLINRRDEWRQVKLPRILLSLS
;
A
#
# COMPACT_ATOMS: atom_id res chain seq x y z
N MET A 1 13.46 -14.66 8.15
CA MET A 1 14.06 -15.43 9.27
C MET A 1 14.95 -14.58 10.17
N THR A 2 15.87 -13.78 9.66
CA THR A 2 16.79 -12.97 10.52
C THR A 2 16.06 -11.93 11.39
N GLY A 3 15.01 -11.28 10.90
CA GLY A 3 14.25 -10.30 11.69
C GLY A 3 13.46 -10.90 12.84
N ASP A 4 12.90 -12.10 12.67
CA ASP A 4 12.14 -12.79 13.73
C ASP A 4 13.06 -13.27 14.86
N VAL A 5 14.25 -13.80 14.51
CA VAL A 5 15.26 -14.21 15.49
C VAL A 5 15.77 -13.02 16.31
N ALA A 6 16.08 -11.90 15.61
CA ALA A 6 16.49 -10.67 16.30
C ALA A 6 15.39 -10.16 17.25
N GLN A 7 14.12 -10.25 16.85
CA GLN A 7 13.00 -9.86 17.70
C GLN A 7 12.87 -10.73 18.95
N VAL A 8 13.05 -12.05 18.84
CA VAL A 8 13.02 -12.97 19.99
C VAL A 8 14.16 -12.64 20.96
N PHE A 9 15.39 -12.44 20.45
CA PHE A 9 16.53 -12.02 21.25
C PHE A 9 16.25 -10.70 21.98
N MET A 10 15.74 -9.70 21.28
CA MET A 10 15.45 -8.40 21.89
C MET A 10 14.30 -8.47 22.90
N CYS A 11 13.32 -9.36 22.74
CA CYS A 11 12.29 -9.58 23.75
C CYS A 11 12.86 -10.21 25.06
N TRP A 12 13.86 -11.09 24.94
CA TRP A 12 14.59 -11.59 26.11
C TRP A 12 15.41 -10.47 26.76
N TRP A 13 16.16 -9.72 25.97
CA TRP A 13 16.96 -8.60 26.44
C TRP A 13 16.11 -7.54 27.14
N ASP A 14 14.96 -7.14 26.59
CA ASP A 14 14.00 -6.21 27.20
C ASP A 14 13.61 -6.65 28.61
N LYS A 15 13.29 -7.94 28.81
CA LYS A 15 12.88 -8.47 30.12
C LYS A 15 14.00 -8.38 31.15
N VAL A 16 15.22 -8.76 30.76
CA VAL A 16 16.39 -8.72 31.65
C VAL A 16 16.75 -7.27 32.00
N PHE A 17 16.69 -6.37 31.02
CA PHE A 17 16.99 -4.96 31.22
C PHE A 17 15.99 -4.28 32.18
N ILE A 18 14.69 -4.53 31.99
CA ILE A 18 13.64 -3.99 32.89
C ILE A 18 13.85 -4.54 34.32
N ALA A 19 14.10 -5.83 34.48
CA ALA A 19 14.35 -6.42 35.80
C ALA A 19 15.55 -5.78 36.49
N LYS A 20 16.66 -5.54 35.81
CA LYS A 20 17.84 -4.84 36.36
C LYS A 20 17.51 -3.44 36.82
N MET A 21 16.69 -2.68 36.07
CA MET A 21 16.28 -1.34 36.51
C MET A 21 15.41 -1.40 37.78
N GLU A 22 14.48 -2.36 37.85
CA GLU A 22 13.62 -2.57 39.01
C GLU A 22 14.43 -2.99 40.27
N GLU A 23 15.41 -3.91 40.11
CA GLU A 23 16.34 -4.33 41.17
C GLU A 23 17.18 -3.14 41.68
N ALA A 24 17.55 -2.22 40.85
CA ALA A 24 18.25 -0.99 41.19
C ALA A 24 17.33 0.11 41.78
N GLY A 25 16.05 -0.18 41.99
CA GLY A 25 15.08 0.77 42.52
C GLY A 25 14.60 1.84 41.51
N ILE A 26 14.93 1.69 40.23
CA ILE A 26 14.48 2.59 39.15
C ILE A 26 13.08 2.16 38.70
N GLY A 27 12.06 2.92 39.09
CA GLY A 27 10.68 2.66 38.69
C GLY A 27 10.44 3.01 37.24
N VAL A 28 10.04 2.03 36.42
CA VAL A 28 9.71 2.22 35.00
C VAL A 28 8.22 2.44 34.84
N LEU A 29 7.79 3.64 34.45
CA LEU A 29 6.39 3.97 34.16
C LEU A 29 5.98 3.60 32.74
N LEU A 30 6.89 3.76 31.77
CA LEU A 30 6.67 3.39 30.40
C LEU A 30 7.95 2.80 29.81
N TYR A 31 7.82 1.64 29.18
CA TYR A 31 8.84 1.03 28.33
C TYR A 31 8.23 0.71 26.97
N LYS A 32 8.77 1.28 25.92
CA LYS A 32 8.37 0.99 24.53
C LYS A 32 9.59 0.91 23.64
N ARG A 33 9.83 -0.26 23.07
CA ARG A 33 10.84 -0.45 22.04
C ARG A 33 10.22 -0.49 20.66
N LEU A 34 10.78 0.27 19.73
CA LEU A 34 10.46 0.27 18.31
C LEU A 34 11.72 -0.11 17.52
N VAL A 35 11.88 -1.40 17.27
CA VAL A 35 13.05 -2.01 16.62
C VAL A 35 14.30 -1.80 17.46
N ASP A 36 15.06 -0.74 17.22
CA ASP A 36 16.29 -0.29 17.89
C ASP A 36 16.08 0.85 18.88
N ASP A 37 15.06 1.66 18.66
CA ASP A 37 14.73 2.79 19.54
C ASP A 37 13.97 2.36 20.80
N ILE A 38 14.47 2.71 21.97
CA ILE A 38 13.82 2.48 23.26
C ILE A 38 13.34 3.81 23.83
N ASN A 39 12.05 3.87 24.17
CA ASN A 39 11.44 5.03 24.82
C ASN A 39 11.10 4.66 26.27
N LEU A 40 11.67 5.40 27.22
CA LEU A 40 11.51 5.20 28.64
C LEU A 40 10.88 6.43 29.30
N VAL A 41 9.97 6.17 30.25
CA VAL A 41 9.55 7.17 31.25
C VAL A 41 9.80 6.54 32.62
N LEU A 42 10.64 7.19 33.41
CA LEU A 42 11.04 6.73 34.72
C LEU A 42 10.25 7.47 35.79
N LYS A 43 9.93 6.79 36.90
CA LYS A 43 9.18 7.34 38.02
C LYS A 43 10.05 8.31 38.84
N ASN A 44 11.28 7.94 39.09
CA ASN A 44 12.21 8.66 39.95
C ASN A 44 13.52 8.90 39.21
N ARG A 45 14.19 10.02 39.52
CA ARG A 45 15.61 10.21 39.23
C ARG A 45 16.44 9.43 40.24
N CYS A 46 17.60 8.96 39.84
CA CYS A 46 18.61 8.54 40.80
C CYS A 46 18.98 9.76 41.67
N MET A 47 19.24 9.52 42.93
CA MET A 47 19.68 10.59 43.86
C MET A 47 20.94 11.22 43.30
N ALA A 48 20.86 12.48 42.90
CA ALA A 48 22.03 13.26 42.48
C ALA A 48 22.81 13.63 43.70
N PRO A 49 24.15 13.73 43.62
CA PRO A 49 24.97 14.33 44.67
C PRO A 49 24.48 15.76 45.04
N GLU A 50 24.63 16.11 46.29
CA GLU A 50 24.25 17.46 46.77
C GLU A 50 24.93 18.54 45.93
N GLY A 51 24.14 19.46 45.36
CA GLY A 51 24.62 20.57 44.55
C GLY A 51 24.49 20.41 43.03
N GLU A 52 24.09 19.26 42.52
CA GLU A 52 23.84 19.07 41.10
C GLU A 52 22.52 19.71 40.65
N ASN A 53 22.54 20.30 39.44
CA ASN A 53 21.33 20.78 38.80
C ASN A 53 20.50 19.66 38.16
N ASN A 54 19.26 19.96 37.77
CA ASN A 54 18.34 18.98 37.18
C ASN A 54 18.89 18.29 35.92
N THR A 55 19.71 18.96 35.12
CA THR A 55 20.30 18.39 33.89
C THR A 55 21.37 17.36 34.25
N GLN A 56 22.21 17.63 35.26
CA GLN A 56 23.21 16.68 35.73
C GLN A 56 22.56 15.45 36.36
N ALA A 57 21.49 15.63 37.12
CA ALA A 57 20.72 14.52 37.69
C ALA A 57 20.06 13.64 36.62
N ASP A 58 19.54 14.21 35.54
CA ASP A 58 19.01 13.47 34.40
C ASP A 58 20.12 12.68 33.68
N GLU A 59 21.27 13.29 33.44
CA GLU A 59 22.41 12.62 32.83
C GLU A 59 22.97 11.49 33.67
N HIS A 60 23.09 11.72 34.98
CA HIS A 60 23.51 10.66 35.91
C HIS A 60 22.56 9.46 35.88
N THR A 61 21.25 9.71 35.97
CA THR A 61 20.24 8.67 35.88
C THR A 61 20.32 7.89 34.55
N MET A 62 20.46 8.60 33.43
CA MET A 62 20.52 7.97 32.11
C MET A 62 21.82 7.21 31.89
N THR A 63 22.94 7.67 32.47
CA THR A 63 24.21 6.93 32.45
C THR A 63 24.08 5.60 33.17
N GLN A 64 23.46 5.57 34.34
CA GLN A 64 23.22 4.33 35.07
C GLN A 64 22.31 3.38 34.27
N VAL A 65 21.25 3.89 33.68
CA VAL A 65 20.34 3.10 32.82
C VAL A 65 21.08 2.54 31.60
N GLN A 66 21.95 3.32 30.96
CA GLN A 66 22.79 2.91 29.85
C GLN A 66 23.74 1.76 30.25
N GLU A 67 24.45 1.92 31.38
CA GLU A 67 25.35 0.90 31.91
C GLU A 67 24.64 -0.41 32.21
N MET A 68 23.45 -0.35 32.83
CA MET A 68 22.60 -1.54 33.06
C MET A 68 22.23 -2.23 31.76
N GLY A 69 21.80 -1.49 30.74
CA GLY A 69 21.44 -2.04 29.45
C GLY A 69 22.63 -2.69 28.72
N ASN A 70 23.78 -2.01 28.71
CA ASN A 70 25.01 -2.52 28.10
C ASN A 70 25.56 -3.76 28.84
N SER A 71 25.28 -3.88 30.13
CA SER A 71 25.68 -5.06 30.93
C SER A 71 24.85 -6.31 30.67
N VAL A 72 23.70 -6.21 29.96
CA VAL A 72 22.85 -7.37 29.66
C VAL A 72 23.52 -8.29 28.64
N HIS A 73 24.06 -7.72 27.58
CA HIS A 73 24.73 -8.51 26.54
C HIS A 73 25.76 -7.68 25.75
N ARG A 74 26.95 -8.27 25.56
CA ARG A 74 28.13 -7.62 24.90
C ARG A 74 27.89 -7.10 23.47
N SER A 75 26.86 -7.59 22.79
CA SER A 75 26.53 -7.19 21.42
C SER A 75 25.54 -6.02 21.36
N ILE A 76 25.09 -5.50 22.49
CA ILE A 76 24.19 -4.36 22.57
C ILE A 76 24.94 -3.21 23.19
N GLU A 77 24.98 -2.11 22.49
CA GLU A 77 25.53 -0.83 22.96
C GLU A 77 24.42 0.22 22.87
N LEU A 78 24.00 0.73 24.02
CA LEU A 78 22.99 1.77 24.10
C LEU A 78 23.66 3.14 24.07
N THR A 79 23.04 4.04 23.34
CA THR A 79 23.22 5.49 23.49
C THR A 79 21.94 6.06 24.04
N PHE A 80 22.01 7.20 24.71
CA PHE A 80 20.82 7.83 25.24
C PHE A 80 20.72 9.30 24.85
N ASP A 81 19.50 9.79 24.80
CA ASP A 81 19.14 11.19 24.76
C ASP A 81 18.08 11.45 25.83
N CYS A 82 18.02 12.68 26.33
CA CYS A 82 17.03 13.07 27.33
C CYS A 82 16.59 14.54 27.11
N PRO A 83 15.40 14.94 27.61
CA PRO A 83 14.89 16.29 27.41
C PRO A 83 15.86 17.40 27.84
N SER A 84 16.64 17.14 28.88
CA SER A 84 17.60 18.11 29.43
C SER A 84 18.73 18.47 28.48
N ARG A 85 19.05 17.64 27.50
CA ARG A 85 20.06 17.88 26.45
C ARG A 85 19.54 18.77 25.32
N ASN A 86 18.22 18.86 25.16
CA ASN A 86 17.61 19.66 24.11
C ASN A 86 17.33 21.08 24.61
N ALA A 87 17.61 22.09 23.79
CA ALA A 87 17.44 23.52 24.16
C ALA A 87 15.98 23.85 24.53
N ASP A 88 15.02 23.20 23.90
CA ASP A 88 13.58 23.36 24.17
C ASP A 88 13.07 22.37 25.24
N ARG A 89 13.94 21.54 25.82
CA ARG A 89 13.62 20.49 26.79
C ARG A 89 12.56 19.51 26.33
N LYS A 90 12.42 19.33 25.02
CA LYS A 90 11.49 18.37 24.38
C LYS A 90 12.29 17.23 23.74
N MET A 91 11.83 16.01 23.92
CA MET A 91 12.47 14.81 23.38
C MET A 91 11.95 14.51 21.98
N PRO A 92 12.79 14.50 20.93
CA PRO A 92 12.37 14.10 19.60
C PRO A 92 12.21 12.58 19.50
N ILE A 93 10.98 12.08 19.29
CA ILE A 93 10.67 10.67 19.14
C ILE A 93 9.91 10.48 17.84
N LEU A 94 10.56 9.91 16.81
CA LEU A 94 9.97 9.70 15.47
C LEU A 94 9.49 11.03 14.84
N ASP A 95 8.18 11.22 14.76
CA ASP A 95 7.52 12.43 14.24
C ASP A 95 6.82 13.25 15.34
N LEU A 96 7.29 13.08 16.58
CA LEU A 96 6.82 13.80 17.76
C LEU A 96 7.99 14.47 18.49
N LYS A 97 7.74 15.62 19.10
CA LYS A 97 8.49 16.10 20.26
C LYS A 97 7.64 15.88 21.50
N VAL A 98 8.22 15.29 22.52
CA VAL A 98 7.52 14.86 23.74
C VAL A 98 8.16 15.50 24.96
N TRP A 99 7.38 15.98 25.92
CA TRP A 99 7.85 16.52 27.19
C TRP A 99 6.82 16.28 28.29
N LEU A 100 7.25 16.47 29.53
CA LEU A 100 6.37 16.46 30.69
C LEU A 100 5.96 17.91 31.01
N ALA A 101 4.66 18.13 31.19
CA ALA A 101 4.15 19.43 31.63
C ALA A 101 3.23 19.26 32.84
N SER A 102 3.34 20.17 33.80
CA SER A 102 2.39 20.28 34.91
C SER A 102 1.17 21.05 34.42
N VAL A 103 0.02 20.42 34.47
CA VAL A 103 -1.26 21.03 34.07
C VAL A 103 -2.14 21.14 35.29
N PHE A 104 -2.57 22.36 35.60
CA PHE A 104 -3.51 22.63 36.68
C PHE A 104 -4.94 22.45 36.19
N ASP A 105 -5.66 21.50 36.78
CA ASP A 105 -7.08 21.32 36.53
C ASP A 105 -7.88 22.29 37.40
N ARG A 106 -8.58 23.23 36.77
CA ARG A 106 -9.39 24.24 37.45
C ARG A 106 -10.64 23.65 38.12
N VAL A 107 -11.08 22.47 37.74
CA VAL A 107 -12.29 21.82 38.28
C VAL A 107 -11.96 21.02 39.53
N THR A 108 -10.87 20.24 39.49
CA THR A 108 -10.45 19.44 40.65
C THR A 108 -9.49 20.18 41.57
N HIS A 109 -8.98 21.35 41.17
CA HIS A 109 -7.94 22.10 41.87
C HIS A 109 -6.63 21.32 42.08
N ASP A 110 -6.40 20.26 41.28
CA ASP A 110 -5.23 19.43 41.36
C ASP A 110 -4.24 19.76 40.23
N THR A 111 -2.94 19.57 40.52
CA THR A 111 -1.89 19.64 39.53
C THR A 111 -1.51 18.24 39.10
N SER A 112 -1.73 17.92 37.84
CA SER A 112 -1.32 16.67 37.24
C SER A 112 -0.13 16.84 36.29
N VAL A 113 0.75 15.84 36.23
CA VAL A 113 1.83 15.81 35.23
C VAL A 113 1.35 15.04 34.04
N LEU A 114 1.31 15.70 32.90
CA LEU A 114 0.88 15.11 31.64
C LEU A 114 2.06 14.94 30.69
N ILE A 115 2.03 13.88 29.89
CA ILE A 115 2.90 13.70 28.75
C ILE A 115 2.33 14.53 27.60
N MET A 116 3.00 15.64 27.30
CA MET A 116 2.66 16.51 26.17
C MET A 116 3.42 16.09 24.92
N HIS A 117 2.83 16.30 23.79
CA HIS A 117 3.50 16.06 22.51
C HIS A 117 3.03 17.05 21.43
N GLU A 118 3.94 17.34 20.49
CA GLU A 118 3.66 18.12 19.31
C GLU A 118 4.25 17.42 18.07
N TYR A 119 3.74 17.76 16.91
CA TYR A 119 4.27 17.25 15.66
C TYR A 119 5.70 17.71 15.43
N TYR A 120 6.56 16.77 15.06
CA TYR A 120 7.96 17.03 14.74
C TYR A 120 8.33 16.54 13.35
N HIS A 121 9.07 17.35 12.64
CA HIS A 121 9.65 16.99 11.36
C HIS A 121 11.17 17.12 11.46
N LYS A 122 11.88 16.02 11.25
CA LYS A 122 13.36 16.01 11.26
C LYS A 122 13.90 16.97 10.21
N ASP A 123 14.89 17.78 10.55
CA ASP A 123 15.50 18.80 9.66
C ASP A 123 16.10 18.17 8.39
N VAL A 124 16.65 16.96 8.53
CA VAL A 124 17.23 16.18 7.41
C VAL A 124 16.19 15.54 6.50
N ALA A 125 14.90 15.51 6.89
CA ALA A 125 13.87 14.92 6.08
C ALA A 125 13.48 15.84 4.91
N SER A 126 13.10 15.24 3.78
CA SER A 126 12.66 16.01 2.61
C SER A 126 11.47 16.90 2.94
N ARG A 127 11.55 18.17 2.56
CA ARG A 127 10.44 19.12 2.66
C ARG A 127 9.38 18.89 1.59
N ALA A 128 9.68 18.13 0.54
CA ALA A 128 8.73 17.84 -0.53
C ALA A 128 7.65 16.85 -0.08
N VAL A 129 6.43 17.10 -0.49
CA VAL A 129 5.33 16.13 -0.48
C VAL A 129 5.13 15.59 -1.89
N ILE A 130 4.12 14.73 -2.09
CA ILE A 130 3.81 14.23 -3.43
C ILE A 130 3.63 15.40 -4.40
N ASN A 131 4.38 15.41 -5.50
CA ASN A 131 4.38 16.53 -6.46
C ASN A 131 3.03 16.66 -7.17
N ALA A 132 2.58 17.89 -7.37
CA ALA A 132 1.33 18.18 -8.07
C ALA A 132 1.30 17.64 -9.51
N ARG A 133 2.46 17.53 -10.17
CA ARG A 133 2.60 16.99 -11.54
C ARG A 133 2.82 15.47 -11.59
N SER A 134 2.85 14.77 -10.43
CA SER A 134 3.01 13.32 -10.44
C SER A 134 1.84 12.61 -11.12
N ALA A 135 2.07 11.41 -11.65
CA ALA A 135 1.06 10.57 -12.30
C ALA A 135 0.12 9.84 -11.29
N VAL A 136 -0.11 10.44 -10.12
CA VAL A 136 -1.09 9.97 -9.14
C VAL A 136 -2.41 10.68 -9.40
N PRO A 137 -3.55 9.98 -9.36
CA PRO A 137 -4.87 10.59 -9.51
C PRO A 137 -5.08 11.76 -8.55
N TRP A 138 -5.75 12.84 -9.02
CA TRP A 138 -5.96 14.04 -8.23
C TRP A 138 -6.75 13.80 -6.94
N LYS A 139 -7.73 12.89 -7.01
CA LYS A 139 -8.49 12.45 -5.84
C LYS A 139 -7.59 11.80 -4.78
N ASP A 140 -6.66 10.96 -5.22
CA ASP A 140 -5.73 10.26 -4.31
C ASP A 140 -4.74 11.23 -3.69
N LYS A 141 -4.24 12.22 -4.46
CA LYS A 141 -3.40 13.31 -3.94
C LYS A 141 -4.12 14.06 -2.82
N ARG A 142 -5.39 14.44 -3.04
CA ARG A 142 -6.20 15.12 -2.01
C ARG A 142 -6.32 14.23 -0.76
N THR A 143 -6.66 12.97 -0.92
CA THR A 143 -6.79 12.04 0.20
C THR A 143 -5.48 11.88 0.98
N ILE A 144 -4.36 11.70 0.29
CA ILE A 144 -3.04 11.56 0.92
C ILE A 144 -2.69 12.83 1.72
N LEU A 145 -2.82 13.99 1.12
CA LEU A 145 -2.47 15.26 1.77
C LEU A 145 -3.41 15.62 2.93
N THR A 146 -4.72 15.31 2.80
CA THR A 146 -5.67 15.43 3.91
C THR A 146 -5.28 14.52 5.09
N GLN A 147 -4.89 13.27 4.81
CA GLN A 147 -4.45 12.34 5.86
C GLN A 147 -3.15 12.78 6.54
N GLU A 148 -2.25 13.43 5.82
CA GLU A 148 -1.03 13.98 6.39
C GLU A 148 -1.32 15.17 7.32
N ILE A 149 -2.21 16.09 6.95
CA ILE A 149 -2.63 17.17 7.87
C ILE A 149 -3.36 16.59 9.09
N LEU A 150 -4.23 15.60 8.91
CA LEU A 150 -4.84 14.91 10.05
C LEU A 150 -3.80 14.25 10.95
N ARG A 151 -2.69 13.75 10.40
CA ARG A 151 -1.58 13.23 11.19
C ARG A 151 -0.90 14.34 11.99
N VAL A 152 -0.67 15.51 11.38
CA VAL A 152 -0.15 16.69 12.09
C VAL A 152 -1.05 17.06 13.27
N LEU A 153 -2.36 17.24 13.03
CA LEU A 153 -3.34 17.60 14.06
C LEU A 153 -3.39 16.58 15.20
N ARG A 154 -3.37 15.29 14.87
CA ARG A 154 -3.43 14.20 15.87
C ARG A 154 -2.12 14.01 16.63
N ASN A 155 -1.01 14.45 16.08
CA ASN A 155 0.30 14.40 16.73
C ASN A 155 0.57 15.64 17.61
N CYS A 156 -0.43 16.47 17.83
CA CYS A 156 -0.40 17.58 18.79
C CYS A 156 -1.33 17.26 19.96
N SER A 157 -0.82 17.46 21.19
CA SER A 157 -1.63 17.31 22.42
C SER A 157 -2.79 18.29 22.42
N ARG A 158 -3.95 17.88 22.98
CA ARG A 158 -5.14 18.72 23.11
C ARG A 158 -4.93 19.97 23.99
N HIS A 159 -3.98 19.89 24.91
CA HIS A 159 -3.61 20.99 25.80
C HIS A 159 -2.61 21.96 25.17
N LEU A 160 -2.15 21.67 23.94
CA LEU A 160 -1.28 22.58 23.21
C LEU A 160 -2.09 23.80 22.72
N PRO A 161 -1.60 25.04 22.86
CA PRO A 161 -2.26 26.22 22.31
C PRO A 161 -2.52 26.05 20.80
N TRP A 162 -3.72 26.47 20.37
CA TRP A 162 -4.12 26.27 18.97
C TRP A 162 -3.18 27.00 17.98
N GLU A 163 -2.62 28.12 18.42
CA GLU A 163 -1.64 28.89 17.66
C GLU A 163 -0.40 28.06 17.32
N GLU A 164 0.09 27.26 18.27
CA GLU A 164 1.23 26.36 18.04
C GLU A 164 0.87 25.23 17.06
N VAL A 165 -0.33 24.69 17.17
CA VAL A 165 -0.83 23.66 16.22
C VAL A 165 -0.94 24.25 14.80
N CYS A 166 -1.39 25.51 14.68
CA CYS A 166 -1.46 26.23 13.41
C CYS A 166 -0.11 26.36 12.73
N VAL A 167 0.97 26.65 13.48
CA VAL A 167 2.33 26.73 12.93
C VAL A 167 2.73 25.43 12.21
N HIS A 168 2.41 24.28 12.78
CA HIS A 168 2.68 22.99 12.13
C HIS A 168 1.86 22.78 10.86
N VAL A 169 0.59 23.17 10.86
CA VAL A 169 -0.28 23.10 9.67
C VAL A 169 0.22 24.06 8.57
N GLU A 170 0.60 25.28 8.93
CA GLU A 170 1.16 26.28 8.01
C GLU A 170 2.47 25.79 7.37
N THR A 171 3.35 25.21 8.18
CA THR A 171 4.59 24.58 7.70
C THR A 171 4.27 23.49 6.66
N TYR A 172 3.24 22.68 6.89
CA TYR A 172 2.83 21.67 5.93
C TYR A 172 2.21 22.30 4.66
N CYS A 173 1.46 23.39 4.80
CA CYS A 173 0.93 24.16 3.67
C CYS A 173 2.06 24.75 2.79
N ALA A 174 3.14 25.24 3.40
CA ALA A 174 4.31 25.70 2.68
C ALA A 174 5.00 24.58 1.88
N ARG A 175 5.07 23.35 2.44
CA ARG A 175 5.58 22.16 1.75
C ARG A 175 4.69 21.77 0.55
N MET A 176 3.37 21.87 0.68
CA MET A 176 2.45 21.67 -0.44
C MET A 176 2.67 22.71 -1.54
N GLN A 177 2.87 23.99 -1.17
CA GLN A 177 3.18 25.07 -2.11
C GLN A 177 4.48 24.79 -2.88
N PHE A 178 5.53 24.42 -2.15
CA PHE A 178 6.82 24.03 -2.74
C PHE A 178 6.65 22.86 -3.74
N SER A 179 5.72 21.95 -3.48
CA SER A 179 5.43 20.80 -4.35
C SER A 179 4.46 21.12 -5.50
N GLY A 180 4.13 22.40 -5.72
CA GLY A 180 3.38 22.90 -6.89
C GLY A 180 1.86 22.95 -6.74
N TYR A 181 1.32 22.85 -5.51
CA TYR A 181 -0.12 22.98 -5.28
C TYR A 181 -0.54 24.45 -5.12
N ASP A 182 -1.61 24.85 -5.80
CA ASP A 182 -2.17 26.19 -5.70
C ASP A 182 -2.87 26.46 -4.35
N LYS A 183 -3.15 27.73 -4.06
CA LYS A 183 -3.79 28.17 -2.82
C LYS A 183 -5.16 27.51 -2.62
N ARG A 184 -5.99 27.46 -3.67
CA ARG A 184 -7.35 26.91 -3.61
C ARG A 184 -7.34 25.44 -3.20
N PHE A 185 -6.47 24.65 -3.81
CA PHE A 185 -6.34 23.23 -3.48
C PHE A 185 -5.84 23.02 -2.05
N ARG A 186 -4.81 23.77 -1.62
CA ARG A 186 -4.28 23.72 -0.25
C ARG A 186 -5.36 24.04 0.78
N THR A 187 -6.14 25.11 0.56
CA THR A 187 -7.27 25.48 1.42
C THR A 187 -8.30 24.35 1.51
N GLN A 188 -8.68 23.73 0.39
CA GLN A 188 -9.61 22.60 0.39
C GLN A 188 -9.10 21.38 1.18
N VAL A 189 -7.79 21.10 1.09
CA VAL A 189 -7.16 20.00 1.84
C VAL A 189 -7.21 20.27 3.33
N VAL A 190 -6.85 21.49 3.76
CA VAL A 190 -6.89 21.90 5.18
C VAL A 190 -8.32 21.85 5.72
N GLN A 191 -9.28 22.46 5.02
CA GLN A 191 -10.69 22.44 5.43
C GLN A 191 -11.24 21.02 5.58
N SER A 192 -10.91 20.15 4.61
CA SER A 192 -11.29 18.73 4.69
C SER A 192 -10.67 18.03 5.89
N ALA A 193 -9.42 18.33 6.22
CA ALA A 193 -8.74 17.74 7.37
C ALA A 193 -9.33 18.24 8.70
N LEU A 194 -9.58 19.53 8.83
CA LEU A 194 -10.20 20.12 10.01
C LEU A 194 -11.60 19.54 10.26
N SER A 195 -12.45 19.51 9.23
CA SER A 195 -13.81 18.92 9.35
C SER A 195 -13.78 17.46 9.82
N VAL A 196 -12.83 16.65 9.32
CA VAL A 196 -12.66 15.27 9.79
C VAL A 196 -12.13 15.23 11.22
N TYR A 197 -11.19 16.11 11.58
CA TYR A 197 -10.64 16.19 12.92
C TYR A 197 -11.70 16.57 13.95
N ASP A 198 -12.52 17.59 13.66
CA ASP A 198 -13.64 18.02 14.51
C ASP A 198 -14.64 16.87 14.75
N SER A 199 -15.01 16.15 13.67
CA SER A 199 -15.87 14.97 13.80
C SER A 199 -15.23 13.85 14.65
N MET A 200 -13.88 13.71 14.60
CA MET A 200 -13.17 12.75 15.47
C MET A 200 -13.19 13.19 16.93
N LEU A 201 -13.03 14.49 17.22
CA LEU A 201 -13.10 15.04 18.56
C LEU A 201 -14.49 14.87 19.16
N GLU A 202 -15.55 15.15 18.38
CA GLU A 202 -16.93 14.97 18.82
C GLU A 202 -17.24 13.50 19.20
N LYS A 203 -16.79 12.56 18.39
CA LYS A 203 -16.98 11.12 18.65
C LYS A 203 -16.23 10.66 19.89
N ASP A 204 -15.03 11.15 20.09
CA ASP A 204 -14.23 10.84 21.27
C ASP A 204 -14.86 11.44 22.53
N ALA A 205 -15.35 12.67 22.47
CA ALA A 205 -16.08 13.31 23.57
C ALA A 205 -17.38 12.57 23.94
N LYS A 206 -18.05 11.94 22.96
CA LYS A 206 -19.22 11.09 23.18
C LYS A 206 -18.89 9.67 23.63
N GLY A 207 -17.60 9.30 23.69
CA GLY A 207 -17.17 7.93 24.00
C GLY A 207 -17.43 6.91 22.88
N GLU A 208 -17.85 7.36 21.70
CA GLU A 208 -18.17 6.48 20.58
C GLU A 208 -16.90 5.92 19.92
N GLU A 209 -15.88 6.74 19.77
CA GLU A 209 -14.63 6.37 19.09
C GLU A 209 -13.44 7.15 19.68
N PRO A 210 -12.44 6.46 20.26
CA PRO A 210 -11.28 7.15 20.80
C PRO A 210 -10.45 7.83 19.70
N LEU A 211 -9.96 9.04 19.95
CA LEU A 211 -9.11 9.79 19.01
C LEU A 211 -7.84 9.00 18.65
N TYR A 212 -7.26 8.33 19.64
CA TYR A 212 -6.09 7.47 19.51
C TYR A 212 -6.53 6.01 19.55
N ARG A 213 -6.68 5.40 18.37
CA ARG A 213 -7.12 3.99 18.27
C ARG A 213 -5.94 3.04 18.33
N PRO A 214 -6.04 1.95 19.08
CA PRO A 214 -5.04 0.88 19.05
C PRO A 214 -4.82 0.34 17.63
N ARG A 215 -3.60 -0.13 17.34
CA ARG A 215 -3.20 -0.64 16.00
C ARG A 215 -4.11 -1.76 15.50
N ASP A 216 -4.60 -2.60 16.40
CA ASP A 216 -5.45 -3.75 16.06
C ASP A 216 -6.86 -3.36 15.62
N TRP A 217 -7.42 -2.31 16.20
CA TRP A 217 -8.70 -1.74 15.76
C TRP A 217 -8.67 -1.38 14.28
N LYS A 218 -7.65 -0.66 13.83
CA LYS A 218 -7.50 -0.26 12.42
C LYS A 218 -7.42 -1.44 11.48
N ARG A 219 -6.85 -2.57 11.91
CA ARG A 219 -6.69 -3.77 11.09
C ARG A 219 -8.03 -4.48 10.88
N VAL A 220 -8.82 -4.64 11.92
CA VAL A 220 -10.15 -5.29 11.87
C VAL A 220 -11.12 -4.44 11.05
N GLU A 221 -11.16 -3.13 11.30
CA GLU A 221 -12.05 -2.21 10.59
C GLU A 221 -11.68 -2.07 9.10
N ARG A 222 -10.39 -1.96 8.78
CA ARG A 222 -9.93 -1.97 7.38
C ARG A 222 -10.29 -3.26 6.66
N ALA A 223 -10.27 -4.40 7.34
CA ALA A 223 -10.68 -5.68 6.75
C ALA A 223 -12.19 -5.70 6.50
N LYS A 224 -13.01 -5.18 7.43
CA LYS A 224 -14.47 -5.01 7.27
C LYS A 224 -14.79 -4.06 6.11
N CYS A 225 -14.19 -2.87 6.08
CA CYS A 225 -14.37 -1.88 5.00
C CYS A 225 -13.93 -2.40 3.63
N ARG A 226 -12.83 -3.16 3.56
CA ARG A 226 -12.37 -3.77 2.29
C ARG A 226 -13.36 -4.82 1.77
N ARG A 227 -13.99 -5.60 2.66
CA ARG A 227 -15.02 -6.59 2.28
C ARG A 227 -16.30 -5.92 1.80
N ALA A 228 -16.77 -4.88 2.50
CA ALA A 228 -17.93 -4.10 2.10
C ALA A 228 -17.70 -3.40 0.73
N LYS A 229 -16.61 -2.64 0.58
CA LYS A 229 -16.28 -1.96 -0.67
C LYS A 229 -16.08 -2.88 -1.86
N LYS A 230 -15.58 -4.11 -1.65
CA LYS A 230 -15.42 -5.08 -2.74
C LYS A 230 -16.77 -5.57 -3.29
N GLY A 231 -17.83 -5.61 -2.45
CA GLY A 231 -19.20 -5.91 -2.87
C GLY A 231 -19.88 -4.75 -3.60
N GLU A 232 -19.64 -3.51 -3.18
CA GLU A 232 -20.25 -2.30 -3.74
C GLU A 232 -19.63 -1.87 -5.08
N TRP A 233 -18.34 -2.11 -5.28
CA TRP A 233 -17.64 -1.75 -6.51
C TRP A 233 -18.21 -2.47 -7.75
N PHE A 234 -18.75 -3.68 -7.58
CA PHE A 234 -19.39 -4.45 -8.64
C PHE A 234 -20.88 -4.14 -8.83
N LYS A 235 -21.50 -3.38 -7.93
CA LYS A 235 -22.93 -3.07 -7.99
C LYS A 235 -23.26 -1.75 -8.71
N GLY A 236 -22.27 -1.16 -9.44
CA GLY A 236 -22.44 0.18 -10.02
C GLY A 236 -22.53 1.22 -8.90
N GLY A 237 -21.51 2.07 -8.75
CA GLY A 237 -21.42 3.01 -7.63
C GLY A 237 -22.68 3.84 -7.44
N GLU A 238 -22.79 4.56 -6.35
CA GLU A 238 -23.92 5.39 -5.88
C GLU A 238 -24.61 6.29 -6.92
N GLN A 239 -24.05 6.41 -8.13
CA GLN A 239 -24.58 7.22 -9.24
C GLN A 239 -25.28 6.40 -10.34
N GLY A 240 -25.48 5.10 -10.17
CA GLY A 240 -26.20 4.29 -11.16
C GLY A 240 -25.53 4.16 -12.53
N ASN A 241 -24.21 4.37 -12.60
CA ASN A 241 -23.44 4.22 -13.83
C ASN A 241 -23.20 2.73 -14.10
N GLU A 242 -23.75 2.22 -15.19
CA GLU A 242 -23.58 0.81 -15.61
C GLU A 242 -22.18 0.51 -16.14
N THR A 243 -21.45 1.54 -16.57
CA THR A 243 -20.13 1.42 -17.20
C THR A 243 -19.15 2.44 -16.64
N VAL A 244 -17.90 2.03 -16.44
CA VAL A 244 -16.80 2.90 -16.01
C VAL A 244 -15.66 2.86 -17.02
N ILE A 245 -15.25 4.01 -17.53
CA ILE A 245 -14.06 4.16 -18.37
C ILE A 245 -12.87 4.46 -17.48
N PHE A 246 -11.77 3.73 -17.67
CA PHE A 246 -10.52 3.96 -16.99
C PHE A 246 -9.57 4.78 -17.88
N VAL A 247 -9.18 5.95 -17.40
CA VAL A 247 -8.25 6.84 -18.10
C VAL A 247 -6.94 6.99 -17.33
N PRO A 248 -5.79 7.22 -18.00
CA PRO A 248 -4.55 7.51 -17.32
C PRO A 248 -4.68 8.79 -16.47
N ALA A 249 -4.10 8.77 -15.27
CA ALA A 249 -4.02 9.97 -14.45
C ALA A 249 -3.11 11.01 -15.11
N THR A 250 -3.61 12.23 -15.23
CA THR A 250 -2.90 13.37 -15.81
C THR A 250 -2.74 14.49 -14.78
N PRO A 251 -1.75 15.40 -14.95
CA PRO A 251 -1.62 16.55 -14.10
C PRO A 251 -2.94 17.35 -14.03
N GLY A 252 -3.41 17.64 -12.81
CA GLY A 252 -4.68 18.35 -12.61
C GLY A 252 -5.95 17.59 -12.98
N GLY A 253 -5.86 16.32 -13.39
CA GLY A 253 -7.02 15.51 -13.80
C GLY A 253 -7.64 15.96 -15.13
N GLU A 254 -6.85 16.61 -15.99
CA GLU A 254 -7.33 17.24 -17.23
C GLU A 254 -8.01 16.24 -18.16
N LEU A 255 -7.39 15.08 -18.39
CA LEU A 255 -7.96 14.05 -19.27
C LEU A 255 -9.31 13.56 -18.75
N LYS A 256 -9.41 13.28 -17.45
CA LYS A 256 -10.67 12.88 -16.82
C LYS A 256 -11.76 13.93 -17.00
N ARG A 257 -11.42 15.22 -16.80
CA ARG A 257 -12.37 16.33 -16.97
C ARG A 257 -12.90 16.39 -18.41
N ARG A 258 -12.02 16.30 -19.43
CA ARG A 258 -12.43 16.29 -20.84
C ARG A 258 -13.37 15.12 -21.15
N TYR A 259 -13.08 13.91 -20.65
CA TYR A 259 -14.00 12.78 -20.81
C TYR A 259 -15.34 13.01 -20.12
N GLN A 260 -15.35 13.62 -18.93
CA GLN A 260 -16.59 13.94 -18.23
C GLN A 260 -17.43 14.99 -18.99
N GLU A 261 -16.81 16.00 -19.56
CA GLU A 261 -17.47 17.01 -20.40
C GLU A 261 -18.14 16.38 -21.62
N VAL A 262 -17.46 15.50 -22.34
CA VAL A 262 -18.00 14.76 -23.48
C VAL A 262 -19.16 13.85 -23.07
N ILE A 263 -19.02 13.12 -21.97
CA ILE A 263 -20.06 12.23 -21.43
C ILE A 263 -21.31 13.01 -21.02
N GLN A 264 -21.14 14.18 -20.40
CA GLN A 264 -22.25 15.06 -20.04
C GLN A 264 -22.95 15.62 -21.28
N ALA A 265 -22.18 16.07 -22.28
CA ALA A 265 -22.74 16.55 -23.55
C ALA A 265 -23.52 15.45 -24.28
N ALA A 266 -23.02 14.24 -24.28
CA ALA A 266 -23.66 13.06 -24.88
C ALA A 266 -24.83 12.49 -24.05
N LYS A 267 -25.07 13.00 -22.85
CA LYS A 267 -26.12 12.53 -21.90
C LYS A 267 -26.09 11.01 -21.63
N VAL A 268 -24.90 10.40 -21.65
CA VAL A 268 -24.74 8.95 -21.40
C VAL A 268 -24.35 8.70 -19.94
N LYS A 269 -24.86 7.58 -19.38
CA LYS A 269 -24.56 7.16 -17.99
C LYS A 269 -23.25 6.38 -17.92
N VAL A 270 -22.12 7.07 -18.00
CA VAL A 270 -20.79 6.48 -17.95
C VAL A 270 -19.95 7.18 -16.88
N GLY A 271 -19.34 6.40 -16.00
CA GLY A 271 -18.37 6.90 -15.02
C GLY A 271 -16.96 6.98 -15.59
N VAL A 272 -16.15 7.94 -15.14
CA VAL A 272 -14.74 8.03 -15.51
C VAL A 272 -13.86 7.90 -14.26
N SER A 273 -12.95 6.95 -14.25
CA SER A 273 -11.99 6.73 -13.16
C SER A 273 -10.55 6.85 -13.67
N GLU A 274 -9.70 7.54 -12.90
CA GLU A 274 -8.28 7.65 -13.22
C GLU A 274 -7.51 6.42 -12.72
N VAL A 275 -6.59 5.92 -13.52
CA VAL A 275 -5.67 4.84 -13.18
C VAL A 275 -4.26 5.42 -12.99
N PRO A 276 -3.59 5.16 -11.86
CA PRO A 276 -2.23 5.64 -11.64
C PRO A 276 -1.25 4.99 -12.62
N GLY A 277 -0.20 5.71 -12.97
CA GLY A 277 0.91 5.18 -13.75
C GLY A 277 1.63 4.03 -13.01
N SER A 278 2.49 3.34 -13.73
CA SER A 278 3.32 2.27 -13.13
C SER A 278 4.23 2.82 -12.04
N SER A 279 4.17 2.27 -10.83
CA SER A 279 5.07 2.66 -9.74
C SER A 279 6.53 2.27 -10.08
N LEU A 280 7.49 3.04 -9.55
CA LEU A 280 8.92 2.73 -9.67
C LEU A 280 9.22 1.30 -9.14
N LYS A 281 8.61 0.91 -8.02
CA LYS A 281 8.70 -0.45 -7.48
C LYS A 281 8.31 -1.49 -8.52
N LYS A 282 7.19 -1.31 -9.24
CA LYS A 282 6.71 -2.25 -10.26
C LYS A 282 7.66 -2.30 -11.47
N ARG A 283 8.30 -1.18 -11.81
CA ARG A 283 9.31 -1.11 -12.89
C ARG A 283 10.60 -1.81 -12.46
N LEU A 284 11.10 -1.54 -11.25
CA LEU A 284 12.31 -2.18 -10.72
C LEU A 284 12.12 -3.68 -10.52
N GLN A 285 10.97 -4.13 -10.04
CA GLN A 285 10.67 -5.57 -9.92
C GLN A 285 10.65 -6.31 -11.27
N LYS A 286 10.36 -5.60 -12.37
CA LYS A 286 10.46 -6.19 -13.73
C LYS A 286 11.89 -6.33 -14.23
N SER A 287 12.80 -5.54 -13.68
CA SER A 287 14.23 -5.51 -14.07
C SER A 287 15.11 -6.35 -13.15
N ASP A 288 14.54 -7.16 -12.26
CA ASP A 288 15.30 -8.01 -11.34
C ASP A 288 16.25 -8.93 -12.12
N PRO A 289 17.56 -8.70 -12.05
CA PRO A 289 18.55 -9.50 -12.78
C PRO A 289 18.68 -10.93 -12.25
N PHE A 290 18.23 -11.18 -11.00
CA PHE A 290 18.26 -12.50 -10.36
C PHE A 290 16.98 -13.30 -10.61
N LYS A 291 15.99 -12.72 -11.28
CA LYS A 291 14.76 -13.43 -11.62
C LYS A 291 15.09 -14.48 -12.68
N GLU A 292 15.12 -15.74 -12.28
CA GLU A 292 15.36 -16.87 -13.18
C GLU A 292 14.51 -16.75 -14.45
N ARG A 293 15.15 -16.60 -15.59
CA ARG A 293 14.50 -16.54 -16.91
C ARG A 293 14.28 -17.92 -17.52
N MET A 294 14.88 -18.95 -16.95
CA MET A 294 14.81 -20.31 -17.47
C MET A 294 13.55 -21.06 -17.01
N CYS A 295 13.06 -21.95 -17.84
CA CYS A 295 11.97 -22.83 -17.48
C CYS A 295 12.45 -23.85 -16.43
N ARG A 296 11.71 -23.98 -15.32
CA ARG A 296 12.06 -24.93 -14.24
C ARG A 296 11.74 -26.38 -14.55
N ASP A 297 10.85 -26.62 -15.51
CA ASP A 297 10.36 -27.94 -15.83
C ASP A 297 9.96 -27.95 -17.32
N SER A 298 10.96 -28.14 -18.17
CA SER A 298 10.78 -28.16 -19.64
C SER A 298 9.90 -29.30 -20.10
N GLU A 299 9.95 -30.47 -19.44
CA GLU A 299 9.14 -31.65 -19.79
C GLU A 299 7.63 -31.41 -19.58
N LYS A 300 7.28 -30.64 -18.54
CA LYS A 300 5.91 -30.29 -18.26
C LYS A 300 5.44 -29.02 -18.95
N CYS A 301 6.35 -28.22 -19.49
CA CYS A 301 6.02 -26.93 -20.09
C CYS A 301 5.43 -27.10 -21.49
N MET A 302 4.27 -26.50 -21.75
CA MET A 302 3.69 -26.44 -23.11
C MET A 302 4.31 -25.35 -23.98
N VAL A 303 5.05 -24.41 -23.38
CA VAL A 303 5.54 -23.19 -24.04
C VAL A 303 6.98 -23.33 -24.50
N CYS A 304 7.83 -23.98 -23.69
CA CYS A 304 9.28 -23.95 -23.92
C CYS A 304 9.78 -25.09 -24.82
N GLY A 305 8.98 -26.09 -25.12
CA GLY A 305 9.40 -27.21 -25.98
C GLY A 305 10.83 -27.66 -25.69
N ASP A 306 11.62 -27.88 -26.73
CA ASP A 306 12.99 -28.38 -26.62
C ASP A 306 14.06 -27.27 -26.46
N GLY A 307 13.79 -26.17 -25.72
CA GLY A 307 14.97 -25.45 -25.26
C GLY A 307 15.03 -23.92 -25.28
N GLU A 308 14.06 -23.18 -25.76
CA GLU A 308 14.10 -21.71 -25.64
C GLU A 308 13.31 -21.19 -24.44
N GLY A 309 14.00 -21.09 -23.31
CA GLY A 309 13.39 -20.73 -22.04
C GLY A 309 13.03 -19.26 -21.89
N GLY A 310 11.98 -18.98 -21.12
CA GLY A 310 11.67 -17.68 -20.54
C GLY A 310 10.29 -17.10 -20.83
N MET A 311 9.67 -17.38 -21.96
CA MET A 311 8.33 -16.85 -22.26
C MET A 311 7.25 -17.51 -21.41
N CYS A 312 7.43 -18.73 -20.98
CA CYS A 312 6.50 -19.46 -20.11
C CYS A 312 6.27 -18.78 -18.75
N ARG A 313 7.21 -17.98 -18.29
CA ARG A 313 7.13 -17.26 -17.00
C ARG A 313 6.53 -15.85 -17.09
N ARG A 314 6.20 -15.42 -18.29
CA ARG A 314 5.57 -14.11 -18.47
C ARG A 314 4.12 -14.13 -18.01
N ASP A 315 3.79 -13.18 -17.13
CA ASP A 315 2.42 -12.95 -16.66
C ASP A 315 1.66 -12.03 -17.62
N GLY A 316 0.34 -12.20 -17.67
CA GLY A 316 -0.51 -11.31 -18.45
C GLY A 316 -0.25 -11.44 -19.94
N VAL A 317 -0.39 -12.64 -20.48
CA VAL A 317 -0.07 -12.97 -21.86
C VAL A 317 -1.31 -13.31 -22.70
N THR A 318 -1.21 -13.08 -24.00
CA THR A 318 -2.03 -13.76 -25.02
C THR A 318 -1.22 -14.89 -25.62
N TYR A 319 -1.88 -15.95 -25.99
CA TYR A 319 -1.22 -17.16 -26.49
C TYR A 319 -2.08 -17.92 -27.50
N GLU A 320 -1.43 -18.73 -28.31
CA GLU A 320 -2.03 -19.74 -29.18
C GLU A 320 -1.64 -21.14 -28.70
N VAL A 321 -2.59 -22.07 -28.68
CA VAL A 321 -2.32 -23.49 -28.50
C VAL A 321 -2.56 -24.19 -29.83
N VAL A 322 -1.52 -24.77 -30.39
CA VAL A 322 -1.54 -25.40 -31.71
C VAL A 322 -1.59 -26.92 -31.55
N CYS A 323 -2.53 -27.56 -32.26
CA CYS A 323 -2.60 -29.00 -32.36
C CYS A 323 -1.52 -29.54 -33.28
N LYS A 324 -0.70 -30.48 -32.82
CA LYS A 324 0.40 -31.08 -33.63
C LYS A 324 -0.11 -32.05 -34.70
N GLY A 325 -1.38 -32.35 -34.69
CA GLY A 325 -1.97 -33.31 -35.65
C GLY A 325 -2.66 -32.67 -36.86
N CYS A 326 -3.18 -31.45 -36.74
CA CYS A 326 -3.96 -30.80 -37.80
C CYS A 326 -3.79 -29.29 -37.88
N ASP A 327 -2.81 -28.74 -37.17
CA ASP A 327 -2.52 -27.28 -37.09
C ASP A 327 -3.71 -26.43 -36.58
N GLY A 328 -4.72 -27.05 -36.00
CA GLY A 328 -5.82 -26.34 -35.34
C GLY A 328 -5.31 -25.45 -34.20
N LYS A 329 -5.82 -24.21 -34.12
CA LYS A 329 -5.36 -23.18 -33.20
C LYS A 329 -6.43 -22.77 -32.21
N TYR A 330 -6.14 -22.88 -30.94
CA TYR A 330 -6.90 -22.24 -29.85
C TYR A 330 -6.21 -20.96 -29.42
N VAL A 331 -6.90 -19.84 -29.44
CA VAL A 331 -6.40 -18.55 -28.99
C VAL A 331 -6.94 -18.27 -27.58
N GLY A 332 -6.08 -17.78 -26.69
CA GLY A 332 -6.48 -17.47 -25.33
C GLY A 332 -5.69 -16.35 -24.68
N GLU A 333 -6.21 -15.84 -23.56
CA GLU A 333 -5.51 -14.88 -22.71
C GLU A 333 -5.43 -15.40 -21.27
N THR A 334 -4.48 -14.90 -20.52
CA THR A 334 -4.38 -15.17 -19.07
C THR A 334 -3.71 -14.04 -18.33
N SER A 335 -4.20 -13.73 -17.14
CA SER A 335 -3.51 -12.83 -16.20
C SER A 335 -2.34 -13.52 -15.49
N ARG A 336 -2.33 -14.85 -15.45
CA ARG A 336 -1.27 -15.69 -14.86
C ARG A 336 -0.11 -15.88 -15.82
N ASN A 337 0.96 -16.54 -15.37
CA ASN A 337 2.04 -16.91 -16.28
C ASN A 337 1.63 -18.02 -17.25
N ALA A 338 2.27 -18.01 -18.41
CA ALA A 338 1.95 -18.95 -19.48
C ALA A 338 2.22 -20.43 -19.08
N PHE A 339 3.21 -20.69 -18.20
CA PHE A 339 3.49 -22.04 -17.68
C PHE A 339 2.30 -22.58 -16.90
N THR A 340 1.79 -21.79 -15.93
CA THR A 340 0.62 -22.21 -15.12
C THR A 340 -0.59 -22.46 -16.00
N ARG A 341 -0.85 -21.60 -16.97
CA ARG A 341 -1.96 -21.78 -17.91
C ARG A 341 -1.80 -23.01 -18.78
N GLY A 342 -0.58 -23.29 -19.25
CA GLY A 342 -0.27 -24.49 -19.99
C GLY A 342 -0.51 -25.77 -19.17
N LEU A 343 -0.13 -25.77 -17.88
CA LEU A 343 -0.43 -26.90 -16.97
C LEU A 343 -1.94 -27.15 -16.80
N GLU A 344 -2.74 -26.07 -16.75
CA GLU A 344 -4.21 -26.19 -16.68
C GLU A 344 -4.75 -26.87 -17.94
N HIS A 345 -4.32 -26.44 -19.12
CA HIS A 345 -4.70 -27.09 -20.39
C HIS A 345 -4.30 -28.57 -20.42
N LYS A 346 -3.07 -28.92 -19.99
CA LYS A 346 -2.64 -30.33 -19.86
C LYS A 346 -3.52 -31.10 -18.87
N SER A 347 -3.88 -30.48 -17.75
CA SER A 347 -4.76 -31.10 -16.74
C SER A 347 -6.15 -31.35 -17.29
N ASP A 348 -6.73 -30.40 -18.01
CA ASP A 348 -8.06 -30.52 -18.62
C ASP A 348 -8.09 -31.63 -19.69
N LEU A 349 -7.06 -31.71 -20.52
CA LEU A 349 -6.90 -32.77 -21.50
C LEU A 349 -6.81 -34.17 -20.82
N ARG A 350 -5.98 -34.28 -19.78
CA ARG A 350 -5.83 -35.55 -19.03
C ARG A 350 -7.12 -35.98 -18.34
N LYS A 351 -7.87 -35.02 -17.78
CA LYS A 351 -9.15 -35.27 -17.12
C LYS A 351 -10.31 -35.47 -18.08
N LYS A 352 -10.08 -35.38 -19.38
CA LYS A 352 -11.13 -35.43 -20.41
C LYS A 352 -12.28 -34.46 -20.15
N ASN A 353 -11.90 -33.20 -19.76
CA ASN A 353 -12.88 -32.19 -19.38
C ASN A 353 -13.74 -31.78 -20.58
N ALA A 354 -15.02 -32.17 -20.57
CA ALA A 354 -15.96 -31.86 -21.64
C ALA A 354 -16.22 -30.37 -21.90
N LYS A 355 -15.76 -29.49 -21.01
CA LYS A 355 -15.81 -28.03 -21.19
C LYS A 355 -14.54 -27.45 -21.81
N SER A 356 -13.50 -28.26 -21.99
CA SER A 356 -12.24 -27.83 -22.58
C SER A 356 -12.33 -27.85 -24.10
N PRO A 357 -12.14 -26.70 -24.79
CA PRO A 357 -12.14 -26.66 -26.26
C PRO A 357 -11.07 -27.57 -26.87
N LEU A 358 -9.91 -27.72 -26.24
CA LEU A 358 -8.85 -28.62 -26.71
C LEU A 358 -9.26 -30.12 -26.59
N HIS A 359 -9.99 -30.47 -25.53
CA HIS A 359 -10.52 -31.84 -25.41
C HIS A 359 -11.59 -32.13 -26.44
N LEU A 360 -12.53 -31.19 -26.63
CA LEU A 360 -13.57 -31.33 -27.67
C LEU A 360 -12.97 -31.49 -29.05
N HIS A 361 -11.95 -30.64 -29.38
CA HIS A 361 -11.22 -30.75 -30.65
C HIS A 361 -10.60 -32.15 -30.86
N ASN A 362 -9.99 -32.73 -29.81
CA ASN A 362 -9.45 -34.08 -29.90
C ASN A 362 -10.53 -35.13 -30.20
N VAL A 363 -11.68 -34.99 -29.55
CA VAL A 363 -12.79 -35.92 -29.77
C VAL A 363 -13.38 -35.78 -31.18
N GLU A 364 -13.52 -34.55 -31.68
CA GLU A 364 -14.19 -34.28 -32.96
C GLU A 364 -13.27 -34.56 -34.18
N LYS A 365 -11.99 -34.24 -34.09
CA LYS A 365 -11.05 -34.27 -35.21
C LYS A 365 -10.12 -35.50 -35.22
N HIS A 366 -9.86 -36.11 -34.06
CA HIS A 366 -8.81 -37.13 -33.92
C HIS A 366 -9.30 -38.48 -33.35
N ASN A 367 -10.57 -38.63 -33.08
CA ASN A 367 -11.17 -39.92 -32.68
C ASN A 367 -11.58 -40.74 -33.94
N PRO A 368 -11.18 -42.05 -34.06
CA PRO A 368 -10.66 -42.94 -33.03
C PRO A 368 -9.14 -43.07 -32.93
N GLY A 369 -8.37 -42.12 -33.44
CA GLY A 369 -6.89 -42.15 -33.38
C GLY A 369 -6.28 -41.71 -32.02
N PRO A 370 -4.95 -41.83 -31.88
CA PRO A 370 -4.25 -41.32 -30.71
C PRO A 370 -4.37 -39.81 -30.66
N ALA A 371 -4.69 -39.24 -29.46
CA ALA A 371 -4.81 -37.81 -29.26
C ALA A 371 -3.45 -37.12 -29.56
N PRO A 372 -3.39 -36.17 -30.52
CA PRO A 372 -2.16 -35.46 -30.83
C PRO A 372 -1.74 -34.56 -29.66
N GLY A 373 -0.45 -34.27 -29.56
CA GLY A 373 0.08 -33.31 -28.62
C GLY A 373 -0.33 -31.89 -28.98
N PHE A 374 -0.24 -30.98 -27.99
CA PHE A 374 -0.46 -29.55 -28.17
C PHE A 374 0.80 -28.79 -27.78
N GLU A 375 1.08 -27.71 -28.49
CA GLU A 375 2.13 -26.74 -28.20
C GLU A 375 1.52 -25.37 -27.95
N MET A 376 2.03 -24.65 -26.96
CA MET A 376 1.53 -23.32 -26.61
C MET A 376 2.58 -22.26 -26.98
N ARG A 377 2.17 -21.25 -27.75
CA ARG A 377 3.04 -20.10 -28.15
C ARG A 377 2.49 -18.81 -27.57
N VAL A 378 3.36 -18.04 -26.92
CA VAL A 378 2.99 -16.71 -26.41
C VAL A 378 3.04 -15.71 -27.56
N THR A 379 1.90 -15.08 -27.86
CA THR A 379 1.73 -14.12 -28.97
C THR A 379 1.84 -12.65 -28.53
N GLY A 380 1.76 -12.38 -27.22
CA GLY A 380 1.93 -11.03 -26.68
C GLY A 380 2.02 -11.02 -25.16
N VAL A 381 2.71 -10.01 -24.62
CA VAL A 381 2.89 -9.81 -23.17
C VAL A 381 2.40 -8.43 -22.77
N PHE A 382 1.36 -8.37 -21.92
CA PHE A 382 0.66 -7.14 -21.54
C PHE A 382 0.69 -6.86 -20.01
N GLY A 383 1.25 -7.79 -19.25
CA GLY A 383 1.33 -7.69 -17.79
C GLY A 383 -0.05 -7.55 -17.13
N GLY A 384 -0.25 -6.48 -16.36
CA GLY A 384 -1.50 -6.24 -15.62
C GLY A 384 -2.66 -5.68 -16.45
N ASP A 385 -2.47 -5.37 -17.75
CA ASP A 385 -3.48 -4.73 -18.60
C ASP A 385 -4.44 -5.78 -19.18
N ALA A 386 -5.55 -6.01 -18.49
CA ALA A 386 -6.57 -6.98 -18.91
C ALA A 386 -7.24 -6.57 -20.24
N THR A 387 -7.52 -5.28 -20.43
CA THR A 387 -8.21 -4.79 -21.63
C THR A 387 -7.38 -5.03 -22.88
N LYS A 388 -6.08 -4.73 -22.83
CA LYS A 388 -5.20 -4.99 -23.99
C LYS A 388 -5.09 -6.48 -24.31
N ARG A 389 -5.06 -7.37 -23.29
CA ARG A 389 -5.06 -8.82 -23.51
C ARG A 389 -6.32 -9.27 -24.22
N GLN A 390 -7.50 -8.88 -23.72
CA GLN A 390 -8.80 -9.26 -24.27
C GLN A 390 -8.99 -8.74 -25.70
N VAL A 391 -8.62 -7.47 -25.94
CA VAL A 391 -8.66 -6.90 -27.30
C VAL A 391 -7.73 -7.67 -28.24
N ARG A 392 -6.50 -7.99 -27.79
CA ARG A 392 -5.56 -8.76 -28.63
C ARG A 392 -6.07 -10.18 -28.91
N GLU A 393 -6.62 -10.87 -27.91
CA GLU A 393 -7.25 -12.16 -28.06
C GLU A 393 -8.37 -12.13 -29.12
N SER A 394 -9.28 -11.15 -28.99
CA SER A 394 -10.39 -10.97 -29.93
C SER A 394 -9.91 -10.72 -31.37
N VAL A 395 -8.86 -9.90 -31.54
CA VAL A 395 -8.25 -9.64 -32.83
C VAL A 395 -7.63 -10.92 -33.43
N LEU A 396 -6.90 -11.70 -32.62
CA LEU A 396 -6.29 -12.95 -33.07
C LEU A 396 -7.35 -14.00 -33.45
N ILE A 397 -8.44 -14.12 -32.69
CA ILE A 397 -9.57 -15.00 -33.03
C ILE A 397 -10.17 -14.60 -34.39
N GLN A 398 -10.31 -13.31 -34.68
CA GLN A 398 -10.86 -12.84 -35.96
C GLN A 398 -9.89 -13.01 -37.12
N GLN A 399 -8.57 -12.88 -36.88
CA GLN A 399 -7.53 -13.03 -37.90
C GLN A 399 -7.22 -14.49 -38.24
N THR A 400 -7.57 -15.44 -37.34
CA THR A 400 -7.33 -16.86 -37.58
C THR A 400 -8.37 -17.41 -38.58
N GLU A 401 -7.89 -18.21 -39.54
CA GLU A 401 -8.75 -18.87 -40.52
C GLU A 401 -9.77 -19.79 -39.81
N GLU A 402 -11.02 -19.75 -40.25
CA GLU A 402 -12.14 -20.46 -39.60
C GLU A 402 -11.92 -21.94 -39.48
N GLU A 403 -11.34 -22.57 -40.53
CA GLU A 403 -11.06 -23.99 -40.59
C GLU A 403 -10.02 -24.47 -39.59
N LYS A 404 -9.11 -23.54 -39.18
CA LYS A 404 -8.06 -23.80 -38.21
C LYS A 404 -8.41 -23.32 -36.78
N LEU A 405 -9.51 -22.59 -36.62
CA LEU A 405 -9.87 -22.02 -35.32
C LEU A 405 -10.59 -23.05 -34.45
N ILE A 406 -10.06 -23.35 -33.26
CA ILE A 406 -10.67 -24.19 -32.23
C ILE A 406 -11.66 -23.40 -31.38
N ASN A 407 -11.45 -22.09 -31.18
CA ASN A 407 -12.40 -21.22 -30.49
C ASN A 407 -13.71 -21.10 -31.28
N ARG A 408 -14.80 -20.84 -30.58
CA ARG A 408 -15.99 -20.29 -31.23
C ARG A 408 -15.76 -18.81 -31.60
N ARG A 409 -16.10 -18.44 -32.81
CA ARG A 409 -15.93 -17.06 -33.28
C ARG A 409 -16.74 -16.02 -32.50
N ASP A 410 -17.75 -16.41 -31.79
CA ASP A 410 -18.62 -15.58 -30.97
C ASP A 410 -18.17 -15.47 -29.51
N GLU A 411 -17.15 -16.21 -29.08
CA GLU A 411 -16.59 -16.13 -27.70
C GLU A 411 -16.23 -14.69 -27.33
N TRP A 412 -15.69 -13.90 -28.25
CA TRP A 412 -15.37 -12.49 -28.04
C TRP A 412 -16.60 -11.58 -27.86
N ARG A 413 -17.80 -12.00 -28.32
CA ARG A 413 -19.06 -11.26 -28.16
C ARG A 413 -19.63 -11.39 -26.75
N GLN A 414 -19.20 -12.38 -25.99
CA GLN A 414 -19.63 -12.60 -24.61
C GLN A 414 -18.89 -11.70 -23.62
N VAL A 415 -17.78 -11.08 -24.03
CA VAL A 415 -17.13 -10.04 -23.23
C VAL A 415 -18.01 -8.80 -23.28
N LYS A 416 -18.67 -8.47 -22.16
CA LYS A 416 -19.45 -7.22 -21.97
C LYS A 416 -18.53 -6.00 -21.97
N LEU A 417 -17.78 -5.78 -23.05
CA LEU A 417 -17.12 -4.51 -23.30
C LEU A 417 -18.18 -3.58 -23.90
N PRO A 418 -18.39 -2.39 -23.35
CA PRO A 418 -19.25 -1.41 -23.96
C PRO A 418 -18.71 -1.10 -25.36
N ARG A 419 -19.46 -1.38 -26.40
CA ARG A 419 -19.13 -0.96 -27.75
C ARG A 419 -19.32 0.56 -27.83
N ILE A 420 -18.22 1.30 -27.80
CA ILE A 420 -18.22 2.68 -28.27
C ILE A 420 -18.06 2.59 -29.80
N LEU A 421 -19.16 2.62 -30.51
CA LEU A 421 -19.16 2.89 -31.93
C LEU A 421 -18.94 4.42 -32.06
N LEU A 422 -17.71 4.83 -32.26
CA LEU A 422 -17.40 6.17 -32.77
C LEU A 422 -17.83 6.15 -34.24
N SER A 423 -19.06 6.56 -34.51
CA SER A 423 -19.42 7.01 -35.84
C SER A 423 -18.71 8.35 -36.05
N LEU A 424 -17.62 8.34 -36.80
CA LEU A 424 -17.05 9.53 -37.38
C LEU A 424 -18.03 10.00 -38.48
N SER A 425 -18.89 10.95 -38.17
CA SER A 425 -19.58 11.78 -39.14
C SER A 425 -18.81 13.09 -39.33
#